data_595d3725c015c7f045f354b2462dee72
#
_entry.id   595d3725c015c7f045f354b2462dee72
#
_cell.length_a   1.000
_cell.length_b   1.000
_cell.length_c   1.000
_cell.angle_alpha   90.00
_cell.angle_beta   90.00
_cell.angle_gamma   90.00
#
_symmetry.space_group_name_H-M   'P 1'
#
loop_
_entity.id
_entity.type
_entity.pdbx_description
1 polymer ?
#
loop_
_entity_poly.entity_id
_entity_poly.type
_entity_poly.pdbx_seq_one_letter_code
_entity_poly.pdbx_strand_id
1 'polypeptide(L)' 'MEKRFIYPDEVAEILGVTKGSSYKYIRMLNEELKAKGLIVIQGRTDRNYFMKRFFTEENKDASVQR' A
#
# COMPACT_ATOMS: atom_id res chain seq x y z
N MET A 1 16.03 -12.11 3.81
CA MET A 1 15.89 -11.18 2.83
C MET A 1 14.64 -10.39 2.99
N GLU A 2 14.72 -9.09 2.81
CA GLU A 2 13.58 -8.31 2.96
C GLU A 2 12.66 -8.34 1.82
N LYS A 3 11.39 -8.29 2.05
CA LYS A 3 10.42 -8.28 1.01
C LYS A 3 10.26 -6.87 0.48
N ARG A 4 10.45 -6.71 -0.81
CA ARG A 4 10.29 -5.42 -1.41
C ARG A 4 8.87 -5.13 -1.74
N PHE A 5 8.07 -6.12 -2.06
CA PHE A 5 6.70 -5.93 -2.48
C PHE A 5 5.73 -6.49 -1.47
N ILE A 6 4.52 -5.96 -1.47
CA ILE A 6 3.48 -6.49 -0.65
C ILE A 6 2.39 -6.97 -1.59
N TYR A 7 1.77 -8.08 -1.25
CA TYR A 7 0.80 -8.74 -2.09
C TYR A 7 -0.60 -8.65 -1.52
N PRO A 8 -1.63 -8.90 -2.32
CA PRO A 8 -3.00 -8.73 -1.83
C PRO A 8 -3.33 -9.50 -0.57
N ASP A 9 -2.82 -10.71 -0.43
CA ASP A 9 -3.10 -11.49 0.77
C ASP A 9 -2.59 -10.77 2.00
N GLU A 10 -1.40 -10.19 1.91
CA GLU A 10 -0.84 -9.49 3.03
C GLU A 10 -1.57 -8.21 3.32
N VAL A 11 -1.95 -7.48 2.27
CA VAL A 11 -2.68 -6.24 2.45
C VAL A 11 -4.01 -6.55 3.13
N ALA A 12 -4.67 -7.61 2.70
CA ALA A 12 -5.95 -7.97 3.27
C ALA A 12 -5.80 -8.26 4.76
N GLU A 13 -4.76 -8.96 5.11
CA GLU A 13 -4.53 -9.31 6.49
C GLU A 13 -4.18 -8.10 7.32
N ILE A 14 -3.30 -7.25 6.84
CA ILE A 14 -2.88 -6.07 7.56
C ILE A 14 -4.01 -5.09 7.76
N LEU A 15 -4.78 -4.85 6.72
CA LEU A 15 -5.86 -3.87 6.80
C LEU A 15 -7.17 -4.44 7.30
N GLY A 16 -7.27 -5.75 7.40
CA GLY A 16 -8.51 -6.36 7.84
C GLY A 16 -9.63 -6.23 6.81
N VAL A 17 -9.27 -6.33 5.54
CA VAL A 17 -10.28 -6.21 4.48
C VAL A 17 -10.25 -7.46 3.63
N THR A 18 -11.16 -7.58 2.68
CA THR A 18 -11.20 -8.75 1.83
C THR A 18 -10.08 -8.68 0.82
N LYS A 19 -9.75 -9.81 0.22
CA LYS A 19 -8.71 -9.84 -0.78
C LYS A 19 -9.12 -9.00 -1.97
N GLY A 20 -10.39 -9.00 -2.32
CA GLY A 20 -10.86 -8.18 -3.43
C GLY A 20 -10.63 -6.70 -3.18
N SER A 21 -10.87 -6.26 -1.96
CA SER A 21 -10.64 -4.88 -1.64
C SER A 21 -9.16 -4.55 -1.65
N SER A 22 -8.32 -5.51 -1.26
CA SER A 22 -6.90 -5.23 -1.24
C SER A 22 -6.35 -5.03 -2.64
N TYR A 23 -6.92 -5.65 -3.66
CA TYR A 23 -6.48 -5.40 -5.03
C TYR A 23 -6.74 -3.93 -5.38
N LYS A 24 -7.83 -3.37 -4.90
CA LYS A 24 -8.14 -2.01 -5.17
C LYS A 24 -7.10 -1.09 -4.55
N TYR A 25 -6.69 -1.37 -3.33
CA TYR A 25 -5.70 -0.54 -2.67
C TYR A 25 -4.35 -0.65 -3.36
N ILE A 26 -3.99 -1.85 -3.79
CA ILE A 26 -2.73 -2.03 -4.49
C ILE A 26 -2.75 -1.24 -5.80
N ARG A 27 -3.87 -1.29 -6.52
CA ARG A 27 -3.96 -0.56 -7.75
C ARG A 27 -3.85 0.94 -7.51
N MET A 28 -4.50 1.43 -6.46
CA MET A 28 -4.47 2.83 -6.14
C MET A 28 -3.03 3.28 -5.86
N LEU A 29 -2.30 2.51 -5.05
CA LEU A 29 -0.93 2.86 -4.73
C LEU A 29 -0.04 2.82 -5.96
N ASN A 30 -0.28 1.85 -6.83
CA ASN A 30 0.52 1.77 -8.05
C ASN A 30 0.26 2.96 -8.96
N GLU A 31 -0.98 3.44 -9.00
CA GLU A 31 -1.26 4.60 -9.81
C GLU A 31 -0.51 5.82 -9.26
N GLU A 32 -0.42 5.92 -7.94
CA GLU A 32 0.32 7.00 -7.35
C GLU A 32 1.81 6.90 -7.70
N LEU A 33 2.35 5.69 -7.62
CA LEU A 33 3.75 5.50 -7.92
C LEU A 33 4.05 5.77 -9.38
N LYS A 34 3.14 5.39 -10.26
CA LYS A 34 3.31 5.66 -11.67
C LYS A 34 3.31 7.15 -11.91
N ALA A 35 2.45 7.89 -11.25
CA ALA A 35 2.38 9.32 -11.41
C ALA A 35 3.68 9.98 -10.97
N LYS A 36 4.44 9.33 -10.11
CA LYS A 36 5.70 9.85 -9.68
C LYS A 36 6.84 9.41 -10.60
N GLY A 37 6.51 8.73 -11.67
CA GLY A 37 7.54 8.31 -12.61
C GLY A 37 8.18 6.98 -12.31
N LEU A 38 7.60 6.22 -11.40
CA LEU A 38 8.18 4.95 -11.04
C LEU A 38 7.53 3.81 -11.80
N ILE A 39 8.26 2.72 -11.94
CA ILE A 39 7.75 1.55 -12.63
C ILE A 39 7.04 0.68 -11.62
N VAL A 40 5.84 0.24 -11.94
CA VAL A 40 5.08 -0.60 -11.04
C VAL A 40 4.80 -1.94 -11.68
N ILE A 41 4.46 -2.93 -10.85
CA ILE A 41 4.12 -4.26 -11.33
C ILE A 41 2.72 -4.55 -10.90
N GLN A 42 1.91 -4.98 -11.85
CA GLN A 42 0.51 -5.22 -11.56
C GLN A 42 0.36 -6.33 -10.53
N GLY A 43 -0.57 -6.18 -9.63
CA GLY A 43 -0.84 -7.21 -8.64
C GLY A 43 -0.04 -7.11 -7.36
N ARG A 44 0.89 -6.19 -7.27
CA ARG A 44 1.65 -6.00 -6.04
C ARG A 44 2.16 -4.57 -6.02
N THR A 45 2.55 -4.08 -4.89
CA THR A 45 3.02 -2.72 -4.82
C THR A 45 4.20 -2.66 -3.85
N ASP A 46 4.87 -1.53 -3.81
CA ASP A 46 6.03 -1.36 -2.97
C ASP A 46 5.62 -1.43 -1.51
N ARG A 47 6.26 -2.30 -0.75
CA ARG A 47 5.89 -2.50 0.64
C ARG A 47 6.15 -1.24 1.47
N ASN A 48 7.26 -0.57 1.25
CA ASN A 48 7.56 0.62 2.00
C ASN A 48 6.56 1.73 1.71
N TYR A 49 6.17 1.88 0.46
CA TYR A 49 5.21 2.90 0.11
C TYR A 49 3.86 2.59 0.74
N PHE A 50 3.47 1.32 0.75
CA PHE A 50 2.22 0.92 1.37
C PHE A 50 2.23 1.28 2.85
N MET A 51 3.31 0.92 3.55
CA MET A 51 3.39 1.20 4.96
C MET A 51 3.40 2.69 5.23
N LYS A 52 4.09 3.44 4.38
CA LYS A 52 4.15 4.85 4.55
C LYS A 52 2.80 5.51 4.35
N ARG A 53 2.08 5.09 3.32
CA ARG A 53 0.79 5.71 3.04
C ARG A 53 -0.26 5.36 4.08
N PHE A 54 -0.20 4.20 4.66
CA PHE A 54 -1.22 3.79 5.61
C PHE A 54 -0.83 3.96 7.07
N PHE A 55 0.44 3.89 7.38
CA PHE A 55 0.84 3.86 8.77
C PHE A 55 1.98 4.76 9.16
N THR A 56 2.38 5.68 8.29
CA THR A 56 3.56 6.45 8.57
C THR A 56 3.38 7.38 9.74
N GLU A 57 4.44 7.61 10.47
CA GLU A 57 4.38 8.50 11.53
C GLU A 57 4.29 9.91 11.10
N GLU A 58 4.69 10.22 9.92
CA GLU A 58 4.57 11.55 9.45
C GLU A 58 3.16 11.96 9.29
N ASN A 59 2.25 11.01 9.30
CA ASN A 59 0.87 11.33 9.19
C ASN A 59 0.16 11.29 10.47
N LYS A 60 0.87 11.34 11.58
CA LYS A 60 0.23 11.23 12.81
C LYS A 60 -0.79 12.29 12.98
N ASP A 61 -0.62 13.40 12.41
CA ASP A 61 -1.61 14.40 12.56
C ASP A 61 -2.85 13.97 11.90
N ALA A 62 -2.71 13.41 10.76
CA ALA A 62 -3.84 12.97 10.06
C ALA A 62 -4.50 11.86 10.80
N SER A 63 -3.74 11.04 11.41
CA SER A 63 -4.31 9.93 12.06
C SER A 63 -5.07 10.34 13.26
N VAL A 64 -4.79 11.46 13.74
CA VAL A 64 -5.48 11.89 14.82
C VAL A 64 -6.88 11.95 14.56
N GLN A 65 -7.19 12.09 13.36
CA GLN A 65 -8.48 12.10 13.14
C GLN A 65 -9.09 10.93 13.25
N ARG A 66 -8.67 10.12 13.39
CA ARG A 66 -9.31 9.01 13.52
C ARG A 66 -9.75 8.71 14.45
#